data_392e5b57432ce21524dbd307aea7b753
#
_entry.id   392e5b57432ce21524dbd307aea7b753
#
_cell.length_a   1.000
_cell.length_b   1.000
_cell.length_c   1.000
_cell.angle_alpha   90.00
_cell.angle_beta   90.00
_cell.angle_gamma   90.00
#
_symmetry.space_group_name_H-M   'P 1'
#
loop_
_entity.id
_entity.type
_entity.pdbx_description
1 polymer ?
#
loop_
_entity_poly.entity_id
_entity_poly.type
_entity_poly.pdbx_seq_one_letter_code
_entity_poly.pdbx_strand_id
1 'polypeptide(L)'
;MRNDFIDNLSHSLNKMQREGLYKKERQISSPQAARVEIGHQNEVLNLCANNYLGLADHHRLVNAAKNALDTYGFGMASVRFICGTHDKHKELEEELALSLIHI
;
A
#
# COMPACT_ATOMS: atom_id res chain seq x y z
N MET A 1 32.55 13.23 12.74
CA MET A 1 31.58 13.44 11.61
C MET A 1 30.39 12.47 11.67
N ARG A 2 30.57 11.13 11.56
CA ARG A 2 29.42 10.19 11.56
C ARG A 2 28.71 10.14 12.93
N ASN A 3 29.45 10.19 14.03
CA ASN A 3 28.87 10.17 15.38
C ASN A 3 28.11 11.46 15.67
N ASP A 4 28.66 12.63 15.29
CA ASP A 4 27.99 13.92 15.51
C ASP A 4 26.63 14.01 14.80
N PHE A 5 26.52 13.40 13.61
CA PHE A 5 25.25 13.34 12.88
C PHE A 5 24.20 12.48 13.63
N ILE A 6 24.61 11.31 14.11
CA ILE A 6 23.71 10.42 14.88
C ILE A 6 23.30 11.05 16.20
N ASP A 7 24.23 11.73 16.89
CA ASP A 7 23.97 12.43 18.15
C ASP A 7 22.97 13.58 17.94
N ASN A 8 23.13 14.35 16.85
CA ASN A 8 22.19 15.40 16.47
C ASN A 8 20.79 14.86 16.14
N LEU A 9 20.70 13.73 15.43
CA LEU A 9 19.40 13.08 15.17
C LEU A 9 18.74 12.61 16.45
N SER A 10 19.51 11.96 17.34
CA SER A 10 19.01 11.48 18.63
C SER A 10 18.52 12.63 19.48
N HIS A 11 19.26 13.74 19.52
CA HIS A 11 18.85 14.95 20.24
C HIS A 11 17.54 15.53 19.68
N SER A 12 17.41 15.61 18.35
CA SER A 12 16.21 16.10 17.68
C SER A 12 14.99 15.23 17.97
N LEU A 13 15.13 13.90 17.88
CA LEU A 13 14.06 12.95 18.23
C LEU A 13 13.62 13.07 19.69
N ASN A 14 14.58 13.17 20.61
CA ASN A 14 14.29 13.36 22.03
C ASN A 14 13.58 14.71 22.31
N LYS A 15 13.93 15.76 21.56
CA LYS A 15 13.24 17.05 21.62
C LYS A 15 11.81 16.91 21.14
N MET A 16 11.57 16.31 19.97
CA MET A 16 10.23 16.06 19.43
C MET A 16 9.34 15.25 20.38
N GLN A 17 9.93 14.24 21.07
CA GLN A 17 9.19 13.46 22.07
C GLN A 17 8.76 14.33 23.28
N ARG A 18 9.66 15.16 23.78
CA ARG A 18 9.37 16.06 24.92
C ARG A 18 8.33 17.12 24.58
N GLU A 19 8.33 17.60 23.35
CA GLU A 19 7.38 18.60 22.85
C GLU A 19 6.04 18.00 22.41
N GLY A 20 5.86 16.67 22.50
CA GLY A 20 4.63 15.98 22.06
C GLY A 20 4.44 15.93 20.54
N LEU A 21 5.48 16.25 19.79
CA LEU A 21 5.45 16.26 18.31
C LEU A 21 5.80 14.88 17.71
N TYR A 22 6.35 13.96 18.50
CA TYR A 22 6.70 12.63 18.03
C TYR A 22 5.47 11.75 17.91
N LYS A 23 5.11 11.40 16.68
CA LYS A 23 3.98 10.52 16.41
C LYS A 23 4.42 9.05 16.49
N LYS A 24 3.90 8.32 17.46
CA LYS A 24 4.10 6.88 17.58
C LYS A 24 3.16 6.16 16.61
N GLU A 25 3.71 5.41 15.67
CA GLU A 25 2.93 4.59 14.75
C GLU A 25 2.29 3.39 15.46
N ARG A 26 1.06 3.07 15.08
CA ARG A 26 0.34 1.89 15.58
C ARG A 26 0.53 0.75 14.59
N GLN A 27 0.92 -0.42 15.09
CA GLN A 27 1.09 -1.61 14.28
C GLN A 27 -0.27 -2.27 14.05
N ILE A 28 -0.69 -2.37 12.80
CA ILE A 28 -1.89 -3.09 12.38
C ILE A 28 -1.48 -4.53 12.07
N SER A 29 -2.18 -5.50 12.65
CA SER A 29 -1.92 -6.94 12.52
C SER A 29 -3.00 -7.70 11.76
N SER A 30 -3.98 -7.00 11.19
CA SER A 30 -5.05 -7.54 10.35
C SER A 30 -5.04 -6.96 8.94
N PRO A 31 -5.81 -7.52 7.99
CA PRO A 31 -6.12 -6.85 6.73
C PRO A 31 -6.76 -5.48 6.94
N GLN A 32 -6.67 -4.61 5.92
CA GLN A 32 -7.30 -3.29 5.94
C GLN A 32 -8.81 -3.41 5.71
N ALA A 33 -9.58 -3.14 6.76
CA ALA A 33 -11.04 -3.19 6.77
C ALA A 33 -11.61 -2.05 7.61
N ALA A 34 -12.95 -2.00 7.75
CA ALA A 34 -13.62 -1.06 8.66
C ALA A 34 -13.24 -1.29 10.14
N ARG A 35 -12.89 -2.51 10.48
CA ARG A 35 -12.30 -2.90 11.77
C ARG A 35 -10.93 -3.49 11.54
N VAL A 36 -9.96 -3.07 12.33
CA VAL A 36 -8.57 -3.54 12.26
C VAL A 36 -8.06 -3.91 13.65
N GLU A 37 -7.17 -4.88 13.70
CA GLU A 37 -6.48 -5.25 14.93
C GLU A 37 -5.20 -4.43 15.11
N ILE A 38 -4.99 -3.91 16.30
CA ILE A 38 -3.78 -3.21 16.69
C ILE A 38 -3.08 -4.04 17.77
N GLY A 39 -1.83 -4.46 17.50
CA GLY A 39 -1.01 -5.19 18.45
C GLY A 39 -1.60 -6.55 18.88
N HIS A 40 -2.27 -7.25 17.97
CA HIS A 40 -2.82 -8.60 18.11
C HIS A 40 -3.97 -8.81 19.12
N GLN A 41 -4.45 -7.77 19.80
CA GLN A 41 -5.46 -7.95 20.86
C GLN A 41 -6.55 -6.86 20.91
N ASN A 42 -6.37 -5.76 20.22
CA ASN A 42 -7.30 -4.63 20.28
C ASN A 42 -7.93 -4.38 18.90
N GLU A 43 -9.18 -4.74 18.75
CA GLU A 43 -9.97 -4.36 17.58
C GLU A 43 -10.42 -2.89 17.72
N VAL A 44 -10.19 -2.12 16.66
CA VAL A 44 -10.61 -0.72 16.60
C VAL A 44 -11.29 -0.41 15.26
N LEU A 45 -12.14 0.61 15.26
CA LEU A 45 -12.72 1.16 14.03
C LEU A 45 -11.66 1.99 13.29
N ASN A 46 -11.50 1.70 12.01
CA ASN A 46 -10.61 2.42 11.11
C ASN A 46 -11.39 3.46 10.31
N LEU A 47 -11.44 4.68 10.83
CA LEU A 47 -12.14 5.81 10.19
C LEU A 47 -11.21 6.66 9.30
N CYS A 48 -9.93 6.29 9.20
CA CYS A 48 -8.91 7.09 8.52
C CYS A 48 -8.41 6.45 7.20
N ALA A 49 -8.91 5.26 6.84
CA ALA A 49 -8.45 4.55 5.66
C ALA A 49 -9.00 5.18 4.36
N ASN A 50 -8.15 5.27 3.34
CA ASN A 50 -8.54 5.63 1.98
C ASN A 50 -9.12 4.41 1.24
N ASN A 51 -10.01 3.67 1.88
CA ASN A 51 -10.67 2.47 1.35
C ASN A 51 -12.16 2.74 1.09
N TYR A 52 -12.43 3.82 0.38
CA TYR A 52 -13.80 4.35 0.17
C TYR A 52 -14.76 3.35 -0.49
N LEU A 53 -14.25 2.47 -1.34
CA LEU A 53 -15.04 1.45 -2.03
C LEU A 53 -15.01 0.10 -1.32
N GLY A 54 -14.29 -0.04 -0.21
CA GLY A 54 -14.15 -1.31 0.52
C GLY A 54 -13.40 -2.39 -0.26
N LEU A 55 -12.54 -2.01 -1.21
CA LEU A 55 -11.89 -2.96 -2.12
C LEU A 55 -10.53 -3.47 -1.65
N ALA A 56 -9.95 -2.90 -0.58
CA ALA A 56 -8.59 -3.22 -0.16
C ALA A 56 -8.38 -4.70 0.19
N ASP A 57 -9.41 -5.38 0.71
CA ASP A 57 -9.38 -6.81 1.05
C ASP A 57 -10.54 -7.59 0.38
N HIS A 58 -11.02 -7.08 -0.76
CA HIS A 58 -12.14 -7.72 -1.44
C HIS A 58 -11.70 -9.04 -2.09
N HIS A 59 -12.35 -10.15 -1.72
CA HIS A 59 -11.96 -11.51 -2.10
C HIS A 59 -11.79 -11.72 -3.60
N ARG A 60 -12.61 -11.09 -4.46
CA ARG A 60 -12.48 -11.19 -5.93
C ARG A 60 -11.18 -10.55 -6.42
N LEU A 61 -10.78 -9.41 -5.85
CA LEU A 61 -9.52 -8.73 -6.21
C LEU A 61 -8.32 -9.51 -5.71
N VAL A 62 -8.37 -10.01 -4.49
CA VAL A 62 -7.31 -10.86 -3.91
C VAL A 62 -7.11 -12.12 -4.76
N ASN A 63 -8.20 -12.79 -5.16
CA ASN A 63 -8.11 -13.98 -5.99
C ASN A 63 -7.63 -13.68 -7.42
N ALA A 64 -8.06 -12.58 -8.02
CA ALA A 64 -7.56 -12.15 -9.33
C ALA A 64 -6.04 -11.85 -9.29
N ALA A 65 -5.57 -11.19 -8.22
CA ALA A 65 -4.14 -10.94 -8.04
C ALA A 65 -3.34 -12.23 -7.86
N LYS A 66 -3.82 -13.19 -7.05
CA LYS A 66 -3.17 -14.50 -6.89
C LYS A 66 -3.07 -15.25 -8.21
N ASN A 67 -4.16 -15.33 -8.97
CA ASN A 67 -4.18 -15.99 -10.27
C ASN A 67 -3.23 -15.31 -11.28
N ALA A 68 -3.13 -13.98 -11.24
CA ALA A 68 -2.19 -13.25 -12.08
C ALA A 68 -0.73 -13.54 -11.70
N LEU A 69 -0.42 -13.62 -10.41
CA LEU A 69 0.91 -14.01 -9.93
C LEU A 69 1.28 -15.44 -10.36
N ASP A 70 0.34 -16.38 -10.28
CA ASP A 70 0.56 -17.77 -10.70
C ASP A 70 0.79 -17.89 -12.22
N THR A 71 0.12 -17.03 -13.01
CA THR A 71 0.19 -17.08 -14.49
C THR A 71 1.36 -16.29 -15.06
N TYR A 72 1.62 -15.10 -14.55
CA TYR A 72 2.58 -14.13 -15.12
C TYR A 72 3.83 -13.93 -14.26
N GLY A 73 3.86 -14.43 -13.03
CA GLY A 73 4.92 -14.19 -12.07
C GLY A 73 4.79 -12.82 -11.38
N PHE A 74 5.78 -12.50 -10.54
CA PHE A 74 5.73 -11.32 -9.67
C PHE A 74 6.01 -10.01 -10.39
N GLY A 75 6.92 -9.99 -11.35
CA GLY A 75 7.41 -8.74 -11.91
C GLY A 75 7.46 -8.70 -13.42
N MET A 76 7.36 -7.51 -13.97
CA MET A 76 7.41 -7.25 -15.41
C MET A 76 8.84 -7.30 -15.98
N ALA A 77 9.84 -7.18 -15.13
CA ALA A 77 11.28 -7.29 -15.38
C ALA A 77 11.86 -6.35 -16.46
N SER A 78 11.04 -5.60 -17.19
CA SER A 78 11.50 -4.67 -18.23
C SER A 78 10.45 -3.62 -18.59
N VAL A 79 10.88 -2.64 -19.39
CA VAL A 79 9.98 -1.66 -20.01
C VAL A 79 9.29 -2.25 -21.25
N ARG A 80 8.06 -1.82 -21.51
CA ARG A 80 7.14 -2.42 -22.49
C ARG A 80 7.67 -2.46 -23.92
N PHE A 81 8.36 -1.43 -24.37
CA PHE A 81 8.82 -1.34 -25.76
C PHE A 81 10.18 -2.02 -26.02
N ILE A 82 10.89 -2.46 -24.95
CA ILE A 82 12.15 -3.22 -25.09
C ILE A 82 11.86 -4.71 -25.12
N CYS A 83 11.17 -5.25 -24.09
CA CYS A 83 10.94 -6.68 -23.94
C CYS A 83 9.50 -7.12 -24.24
N GLY A 84 8.66 -6.21 -24.67
CA GLY A 84 7.27 -6.49 -25.03
C GLY A 84 6.24 -5.99 -24.01
N THR A 85 5.04 -5.90 -24.48
CA THR A 85 3.85 -5.49 -23.73
C THR A 85 3.00 -6.71 -23.45
N HIS A 86 2.68 -6.94 -22.17
CA HIS A 86 1.75 -8.01 -21.79
C HIS A 86 0.33 -7.76 -22.33
N ASP A 87 -0.37 -8.84 -22.60
CA ASP A 87 -1.80 -8.84 -22.94
C ASP A 87 -2.65 -8.11 -21.89
N LYS A 88 -2.35 -8.30 -20.60
CA LYS A 88 -3.03 -7.61 -19.49
C LYS A 88 -2.89 -6.09 -19.51
N HIS A 89 -1.80 -5.56 -20.06
CA HIS A 89 -1.71 -4.10 -20.29
C HIS A 89 -2.72 -3.66 -21.36
N LYS A 90 -2.87 -4.44 -22.41
CA LYS A 90 -3.79 -4.13 -23.51
C LYS A 90 -5.24 -4.25 -23.08
N GLU A 91 -5.59 -5.34 -22.39
CA GLU A 91 -6.92 -5.51 -21.79
C GLU A 91 -7.29 -4.30 -20.90
N LEU A 92 -6.37 -3.88 -20.00
CA LEU A 92 -6.63 -2.73 -19.12
C LEU A 92 -6.80 -1.43 -19.92
N GLU A 93 -5.98 -1.21 -20.94
CA GLU A 93 -6.09 -0.01 -21.80
C GLU A 93 -7.45 0.03 -22.51
N GLU A 94 -7.93 -1.10 -23.04
CA GLU A 94 -9.23 -1.23 -23.70
C GLU A 94 -10.39 -0.99 -22.71
N GLU A 95 -10.35 -1.60 -21.54
CA GLU A 95 -11.36 -1.41 -20.51
C GLU A 95 -11.44 0.05 -20.02
N LEU A 96 -10.28 0.69 -19.81
CA LEU A 96 -10.23 2.11 -19.43
C LEU A 96 -10.77 3.00 -20.56
N ALA A 97 -10.42 2.73 -21.81
CA ALA A 97 -10.91 3.49 -22.96
C ALA A 97 -12.44 3.38 -23.07
N LEU A 98 -13.00 2.18 -22.88
CA LEU A 98 -14.45 1.98 -22.86
C LEU A 98 -15.13 2.70 -21.70
N SER A 99 -14.53 2.68 -20.51
CA SER A 99 -15.11 3.34 -19.32
C SER A 99 -15.07 4.87 -19.41
N LEU A 100 -14.10 5.42 -20.16
CA LEU A 100 -13.89 6.87 -20.30
C LEU A 100 -14.49 7.45 -21.59
N ILE A 101 -15.18 6.64 -22.38
CA ILE A 101 -15.76 7.08 -23.67
C ILE A 101 -16.85 8.16 -23.51
N HIS A 102 -17.33 8.37 -22.29
CA HIS A 102 -18.34 9.38 -21.93
C HIS A 102 -17.75 10.66 -21.34
N ILE A 103 -16.42 10.76 -21.28
CA ILE A 103 -15.69 11.96 -20.88
C ILE A 103 -15.15 12.63 -22.13
#